data_6c154938014b912ceba61f5ebc79bb63
#
_entry.id   6c154938014b912ceba61f5ebc79bb63
#
_cell.length_a   1.000
_cell.length_b   1.000
_cell.length_c   1.000
_cell.angle_alpha   90.00
_cell.angle_beta   90.00
_cell.angle_gamma   90.00
#
_symmetry.space_group_name_H-M   'P 1'
#
loop_
_entity.id
_entity.type
_entity.pdbx_description
1 polymer ?
#
loop_
_entity_poly.entity_id
_entity_poly.type
_entity_poly.pdbx_seq_one_letter_code
_entity_poly.pdbx_strand_id
1 'polypeptide(L)'
;MLLEFAIGDAYGRTFEFASKEFIKEHNDIKGYKHREGEIMDGIGIYTDDTQMSLGVAELLLSGAPTTQIRYAHHFLDAYKRDPRGGYSRRIRAALEDSNPRFPFEFLLKTKPAGFKSNGSVMRTMAIGLIPNTDEIIHN
;
A
#
# COMPACT_ATOMS: atom_id res chain seq x y z
N MET A 1 -8.44 -2.92 -13.08
CA MET A 1 -7.22 -3.49 -12.45
C MET A 1 -6.91 -2.89 -11.07
N LEU A 2 -6.77 -1.57 -10.86
CA LEU A 2 -6.60 -1.00 -9.51
C LEU A 2 -7.83 -1.21 -8.60
N LEU A 3 -9.03 -1.17 -9.15
CA LEU A 3 -10.26 -1.41 -8.40
C LEU A 3 -10.33 -2.86 -7.92
N GLU A 4 -10.04 -3.82 -8.79
CA GLU A 4 -10.03 -5.24 -8.45
C GLU A 4 -8.96 -5.56 -7.41
N PHE A 5 -7.80 -4.89 -7.51
CA PHE A 5 -6.74 -4.99 -6.51
C PHE A 5 -7.23 -4.47 -5.15
N ALA A 6 -7.86 -3.30 -5.11
CA ALA A 6 -8.41 -2.73 -3.88
C ALA A 6 -9.51 -3.60 -3.26
N ILE A 7 -10.34 -4.23 -4.09
CA ILE A 7 -11.37 -5.20 -3.63
C ILE A 7 -10.69 -6.43 -3.02
N GLY A 8 -9.64 -6.96 -3.66
CA GLY A 8 -8.88 -8.10 -3.15
C GLY A 8 -8.15 -7.79 -1.85
N ASP A 9 -7.49 -6.64 -1.75
CA ASP A 9 -6.83 -6.14 -0.54
C ASP A 9 -7.85 -6.00 0.61
N ALA A 10 -8.93 -5.28 0.38
CA ALA A 10 -9.98 -5.07 1.37
C ALA A 10 -10.64 -6.39 1.82
N TYR A 11 -10.77 -7.37 0.93
CA TYR A 11 -11.25 -8.71 1.26
C TYR A 11 -10.23 -9.50 2.07
N GLY A 12 -8.97 -9.50 1.61
CA GLY A 12 -7.87 -10.25 2.21
C GLY A 12 -7.49 -9.79 3.61
N ARG A 13 -7.66 -8.51 3.90
CA ARG A 13 -7.32 -7.89 5.19
C ARG A 13 -7.87 -8.66 6.39
N THR A 14 -9.12 -9.08 6.35
CA THR A 14 -9.76 -9.81 7.47
C THR A 14 -9.11 -11.18 7.72
N PHE A 15 -8.53 -11.78 6.69
CA PHE A 15 -7.89 -13.09 6.78
C PHE A 15 -6.40 -13.02 7.11
N GLU A 16 -5.80 -11.84 7.07
CA GLU A 16 -4.41 -11.64 7.45
C GLU A 16 -4.21 -11.99 8.94
N PHE A 17 -3.25 -12.85 9.24
CA PHE A 17 -3.00 -13.39 10.59
C PHE A 17 -4.21 -14.09 11.25
N ALA A 18 -5.25 -14.44 10.50
CA ALA A 18 -6.38 -15.20 11.01
C ALA A 18 -6.01 -16.69 11.22
N SER A 19 -6.76 -17.38 12.09
CA SER A 19 -6.58 -18.82 12.26
C SER A 19 -7.01 -19.59 11.00
N LYS A 20 -6.45 -20.79 10.83
CA LYS A 20 -6.82 -21.67 9.69
C LYS A 20 -8.30 -22.03 9.71
N GLU A 21 -8.85 -22.19 10.91
CA GLU A 21 -10.26 -22.54 11.14
C GLU A 21 -11.14 -21.39 10.68
N PHE A 22 -10.84 -20.15 11.08
CA PHE A 22 -11.57 -18.97 10.66
C PHE A 22 -11.53 -18.79 9.13
N ILE A 23 -10.35 -18.94 8.52
CA ILE A 23 -10.20 -18.84 7.06
C ILE A 23 -11.06 -19.91 6.37
N LYS A 24 -11.02 -21.17 6.84
CA LYS A 24 -11.78 -22.26 6.26
C LYS A 24 -13.30 -22.04 6.34
N GLU A 25 -13.77 -21.42 7.42
CA GLU A 25 -15.19 -21.19 7.66
C GLU A 25 -15.73 -19.98 6.88
N HIS A 26 -14.93 -18.91 6.75
CA HIS A 26 -15.41 -17.61 6.29
C HIS A 26 -14.91 -17.16 4.91
N ASN A 27 -13.89 -17.82 4.35
CA ASN A 27 -13.33 -17.46 3.04
C ASN A 27 -14.19 -18.02 1.90
N ASP A 28 -15.36 -17.46 1.68
CA ASP A 28 -16.38 -17.90 0.71
C ASP A 28 -16.52 -16.96 -0.51
N ILE A 29 -15.77 -15.86 -0.54
CA ILE A 29 -15.76 -14.83 -1.62
C ILE A 29 -17.15 -14.17 -1.82
N LYS A 30 -18.10 -14.33 -0.89
CA LYS A 30 -19.47 -13.78 -1.00
C LYS A 30 -19.64 -12.38 -0.45
N GLY A 31 -18.62 -11.84 0.19
CA GLY A 31 -18.64 -10.50 0.76
C GLY A 31 -17.55 -10.31 1.81
N TYR A 32 -17.38 -9.07 2.21
CA TYR A 32 -16.42 -8.72 3.26
C TYR A 32 -16.85 -9.30 4.60
N LYS A 33 -15.87 -9.76 5.37
CA LYS A 33 -16.10 -10.35 6.68
C LYS A 33 -15.55 -9.43 7.77
N HIS A 34 -16.10 -9.57 8.97
CA HIS A 34 -15.60 -8.95 10.18
C HIS A 34 -15.07 -10.03 11.11
N ARG A 35 -13.90 -9.80 11.68
CA ARG A 35 -13.33 -10.67 12.72
C ARG A 35 -13.46 -9.99 14.07
N GLU A 36 -14.05 -10.69 15.04
CA GLU A 36 -14.19 -10.18 16.40
C GLU A 36 -12.82 -9.84 17.00
N GLY A 37 -12.71 -8.69 17.65
CA GLY A 37 -11.45 -8.19 18.21
C GLY A 37 -10.53 -7.48 17.23
N GLU A 38 -10.89 -7.39 15.95
CA GLU A 38 -10.17 -6.59 14.98
C GLU A 38 -10.53 -5.10 15.16
N ILE A 39 -9.49 -4.27 15.40
CA ILE A 39 -9.66 -2.81 15.43
C ILE A 39 -9.82 -2.36 13.98
N MET A 40 -11.06 -2.10 13.58
CA MET A 40 -11.41 -1.81 12.20
C MET A 40 -11.86 -0.36 12.04
N ASP A 41 -11.30 0.29 11.05
CA ASP A 41 -11.84 1.56 10.54
C ASP A 41 -13.11 1.34 9.68
N GLY A 42 -13.61 0.09 9.59
CA GLY A 42 -14.79 -0.32 8.83
C GLY A 42 -14.61 -1.63 8.06
N ILE A 43 -15.71 -2.16 7.52
CA ILE A 43 -15.74 -3.37 6.68
C ILE A 43 -15.46 -2.99 5.23
N GLY A 44 -14.65 -3.76 4.52
CA GLY A 44 -14.36 -3.56 3.10
C GLY A 44 -13.43 -2.36 2.83
N ILE A 45 -12.62 -1.98 3.80
CA ILE A 45 -11.62 -0.91 3.67
C ILE A 45 -10.30 -1.50 3.22
N TYR A 46 -9.71 -0.95 2.15
CA TYR A 46 -8.39 -1.31 1.67
C TYR A 46 -7.27 -0.86 2.62
N THR A 47 -6.09 -1.45 2.47
CA THR A 47 -4.93 -1.22 3.34
C THR A 47 -3.81 -0.42 2.65
N ASP A 48 -2.60 -0.49 3.23
CA ASP A 48 -1.39 0.08 2.66
C ASP A 48 -1.01 -0.51 1.29
N ASP A 49 -1.39 -1.74 0.99
CA ASP A 49 -1.17 -2.36 -0.32
C ASP A 49 -1.78 -1.51 -1.44
N THR A 50 -3.06 -1.23 -1.33
CA THR A 50 -3.76 -0.39 -2.30
C THR A 50 -3.30 1.06 -2.22
N GLN A 51 -3.12 1.61 -1.02
CA GLN A 51 -2.72 3.00 -0.85
C GLN A 51 -1.36 3.31 -1.48
N MET A 52 -0.37 2.43 -1.31
CA MET A 52 0.94 2.58 -1.94
C MET A 52 0.87 2.40 -3.46
N SER A 53 0.02 1.48 -3.94
CA SER A 53 -0.22 1.30 -5.39
C SER A 53 -0.85 2.54 -6.02
N LEU A 54 -1.77 3.21 -5.32
CA LEU A 54 -2.34 4.49 -5.75
C LEU A 54 -1.27 5.58 -5.86
N GLY A 55 -0.38 5.69 -4.86
CA GLY A 55 0.73 6.64 -4.91
C GLY A 55 1.65 6.41 -6.11
N VAL A 56 1.94 5.15 -6.45
CA VAL A 56 2.69 4.81 -7.67
C VAL A 56 1.92 5.22 -8.92
N ALA A 57 0.63 4.88 -9.02
CA ALA A 57 -0.21 5.22 -10.16
C ALA A 57 -0.31 6.75 -10.37
N GLU A 58 -0.50 7.50 -9.31
CA GLU A 58 -0.55 8.97 -9.36
C GLU A 58 0.76 9.57 -9.90
N LEU A 59 1.93 9.05 -9.46
CA LEU A 59 3.22 9.47 -10.01
C LEU A 59 3.33 9.17 -11.51
N LEU A 60 3.00 7.96 -11.93
CA LEU A 60 3.07 7.55 -13.33
C LEU A 60 2.13 8.40 -14.21
N LEU A 61 0.90 8.66 -13.76
CA LEU A 61 -0.08 9.48 -14.46
C LEU A 61 0.33 10.97 -14.54
N SER A 62 1.15 11.44 -13.61
CA SER A 62 1.63 12.82 -13.62
C SER A 62 2.60 13.12 -14.77
N GLY A 63 3.17 12.10 -15.43
CA GLY A 63 4.21 12.23 -16.43
C GLY A 63 5.53 12.78 -15.90
N ALA A 64 5.66 12.90 -14.58
CA ALA A 64 6.89 13.38 -13.95
C ALA A 64 7.95 12.27 -13.88
N PRO A 65 9.26 12.62 -13.85
CA PRO A 65 10.33 11.63 -13.72
C PRO A 65 10.15 10.74 -12.49
N THR A 66 10.29 9.43 -12.65
CA THR A 66 10.14 8.43 -11.58
C THR A 66 11.40 8.35 -10.72
N THR A 67 11.51 9.21 -9.72
CA THR A 67 12.61 9.26 -8.78
C THR A 67 12.17 8.84 -7.37
N GLN A 68 13.10 8.34 -6.56
CA GLN A 68 12.81 7.94 -5.18
C GLN A 68 12.11 9.05 -4.38
N ILE A 69 12.53 10.30 -4.59
CA ILE A 69 11.97 11.45 -3.87
C ILE A 69 10.51 11.74 -4.29
N ARG A 70 10.18 11.52 -5.56
CA ARG A 70 8.80 11.67 -6.06
C ARG A 70 7.90 10.55 -5.58
N TYR A 71 8.37 9.30 -5.56
CA TYR A 71 7.65 8.21 -4.92
C TYR A 71 7.37 8.52 -3.45
N ALA A 72 8.37 8.99 -2.70
CA ALA A 72 8.20 9.38 -1.31
C ALA A 72 7.16 10.48 -1.13
N HIS A 73 7.14 11.49 -2.00
CA HIS A 73 6.13 12.54 -2.01
C HIS A 73 4.73 11.97 -2.19
N HIS A 74 4.50 11.16 -3.23
CA HIS A 74 3.18 10.57 -3.50
C HIS A 74 2.72 9.62 -2.40
N PHE A 75 3.64 8.86 -1.77
CA PHE A 75 3.28 8.01 -0.63
C PHE A 75 2.86 8.84 0.60
N LEU A 76 3.57 9.92 0.88
CA LEU A 76 3.21 10.85 1.95
C LEU A 76 1.87 11.53 1.67
N ASP A 77 1.65 12.01 0.46
CA ASP A 77 0.39 12.66 0.07
C ASP A 77 -0.78 11.70 0.17
N ALA A 78 -0.64 10.46 -0.34
CA ALA A 78 -1.68 9.44 -0.25
C ALA A 78 -2.02 9.13 1.21
N TYR A 79 -1.02 8.94 2.07
CA TYR A 79 -1.23 8.68 3.49
C TYR A 79 -1.85 9.87 4.23
N LYS A 80 -1.36 11.10 4.02
CA LYS A 80 -1.88 12.29 4.71
C LYS A 80 -3.31 12.64 4.28
N ARG A 81 -3.67 12.34 3.03
CA ARG A 81 -5.02 12.56 2.51
C ARG A 81 -6.05 11.61 3.12
N ASP A 82 -5.67 10.35 3.35
CA ASP A 82 -6.56 9.29 3.81
C ASP A 82 -5.78 8.20 4.55
N PRO A 83 -5.41 8.38 5.83
CA PRO A 83 -4.58 7.43 6.57
C PRO A 83 -5.20 6.03 6.60
N ARG A 84 -4.44 5.01 6.18
CA ARG A 84 -4.89 3.61 6.15
C ARG A 84 -4.08 2.73 7.09
N GLY A 85 -4.67 1.57 7.45
CA GLY A 85 -4.01 0.52 8.21
C GLY A 85 -3.08 -0.35 7.35
N GLY A 86 -2.46 -1.37 7.96
CA GLY A 86 -1.59 -2.34 7.29
C GLY A 86 -0.09 -2.04 7.45
N TYR A 87 0.29 -0.78 7.45
CA TYR A 87 1.70 -0.38 7.57
C TYR A 87 2.41 -0.98 8.78
N SER A 88 3.64 -1.46 8.59
CA SER A 88 4.50 -1.78 9.72
C SER A 88 4.68 -0.55 10.61
N ARG A 89 4.89 -0.77 11.94
CA ARG A 89 5.05 0.31 12.91
C ARG A 89 6.06 1.37 12.48
N ARG A 90 7.19 0.94 11.91
CA ARG A 90 8.26 1.84 11.46
C ARG A 90 7.82 2.71 10.28
N ILE A 91 7.18 2.11 9.28
CA ILE A 91 6.72 2.86 8.09
C ILE A 91 5.62 3.81 8.48
N ARG A 92 4.67 3.38 9.32
CA ARG A 92 3.61 4.26 9.85
C ARG A 92 4.20 5.47 10.55
N ALA A 93 5.12 5.27 11.51
CA ALA A 93 5.79 6.37 12.22
C ALA A 93 6.49 7.32 11.23
N ALA A 94 7.20 6.79 10.23
CA ALA A 94 7.85 7.63 9.23
C ALA A 94 6.84 8.44 8.39
N LEU A 95 5.68 7.86 8.04
CA LEU A 95 4.60 8.56 7.32
C LEU A 95 3.94 9.64 8.21
N GLU A 96 3.71 9.33 9.47
CA GLU A 96 3.12 10.27 10.44
C GLU A 96 4.04 11.46 10.72
N ASP A 97 5.32 11.20 10.90
CA ASP A 97 6.33 12.19 11.29
C ASP A 97 6.93 13.00 10.12
N SER A 98 6.65 12.64 8.87
CA SER A 98 7.21 13.32 7.72
C SER A 98 6.20 14.25 7.05
N ASN A 99 6.72 15.33 6.45
CA ASN A 99 5.92 16.30 5.72
C ASN A 99 6.05 16.03 4.20
N PRO A 100 4.96 16.00 3.43
CA PRO A 100 5.03 15.85 1.97
C PRO A 100 5.89 16.91 1.27
N ARG A 101 6.02 18.11 1.84
CA ARG A 101 6.91 19.17 1.33
C ARG A 101 8.38 18.82 1.45
N PHE A 102 8.73 17.88 2.36
CA PHE A 102 10.10 17.45 2.63
C PHE A 102 10.22 15.92 2.53
N PRO A 103 9.92 15.30 1.36
CA PRO A 103 9.86 13.85 1.22
C PRO A 103 11.18 13.14 1.47
N PHE A 104 12.29 13.87 1.43
CA PHE A 104 13.60 13.34 1.77
C PHE A 104 13.71 12.85 3.22
N GLU A 105 12.98 13.49 4.16
CA GLU A 105 12.93 13.04 5.56
C GLU A 105 12.32 11.63 5.67
N PHE A 106 11.26 11.36 4.92
CA PHE A 106 10.66 10.03 4.86
C PHE A 106 11.64 9.00 4.32
N LEU A 107 12.39 9.32 3.24
CA LEU A 107 13.41 8.43 2.70
C LEU A 107 14.50 8.12 3.72
N LEU A 108 14.99 9.11 4.47
CA LEU A 108 15.99 8.89 5.52
C LEU A 108 15.47 7.96 6.64
N LYS A 109 14.23 8.16 7.10
CA LYS A 109 13.60 7.36 8.15
C LYS A 109 13.33 5.91 7.70
N THR A 110 13.06 5.71 6.41
CA THR A 110 12.72 4.41 5.84
C THR A 110 13.91 3.67 5.24
N LYS A 111 15.04 4.35 5.02
CA LYS A 111 16.27 3.76 4.48
C LYS A 111 16.79 2.67 5.44
N PRO A 112 16.79 1.38 5.08
CA PRO A 112 17.16 0.34 6.02
C PRO A 112 18.55 -0.22 5.74
N ALA A 113 19.28 -0.50 6.79
CA ALA A 113 20.26 -1.57 6.75
C ALA A 113 19.51 -2.90 6.98
N GLY A 114 19.40 -3.74 5.95
CA GLY A 114 18.98 -5.13 6.08
C GLY A 114 17.48 -5.41 6.37
N PHE A 115 16.59 -4.47 6.14
CA PHE A 115 15.15 -4.66 6.36
C PHE A 115 14.52 -5.48 5.22
N LYS A 116 13.92 -6.63 5.56
CA LYS A 116 13.19 -7.48 4.63
C LYS A 116 11.69 -7.28 4.86
N SER A 117 10.96 -6.81 3.87
CA SER A 117 9.49 -6.73 3.87
C SER A 117 8.94 -6.93 2.46
N ASN A 118 7.66 -7.27 2.37
CA ASN A 118 6.93 -7.40 1.10
C ASN A 118 6.53 -6.05 0.48
N GLY A 119 6.79 -4.95 1.19
CA GLY A 119 6.33 -3.61 0.79
C GLY A 119 6.76 -3.11 -0.59
N SER A 120 7.82 -3.70 -1.18
CA SER A 120 8.19 -3.41 -2.57
C SER A 120 7.30 -4.14 -3.57
N VAL A 121 6.86 -5.35 -3.26
CA VAL A 121 6.02 -6.17 -4.15
C VAL A 121 4.59 -5.63 -4.19
N MET A 122 4.00 -5.33 -3.05
CA MET A 122 2.60 -4.89 -2.95
C MET A 122 2.29 -3.65 -3.79
N ARG A 123 3.24 -2.74 -3.97
CA ARG A 123 3.05 -1.49 -4.71
C ARG A 123 3.37 -1.57 -6.21
N THR A 124 3.79 -2.73 -6.71
CA THR A 124 4.15 -2.89 -8.14
C THR A 124 2.93 -3.06 -9.06
N MET A 125 1.73 -3.20 -8.52
CA MET A 125 0.50 -3.39 -9.31
C MET A 125 0.32 -2.29 -10.37
N ALA A 126 0.56 -1.04 -10.01
CA ALA A 126 0.43 0.09 -10.93
C ALA A 126 1.47 0.06 -12.07
N ILE A 127 2.65 -0.53 -11.84
CA ILE A 127 3.70 -0.65 -12.87
C ILE A 127 3.24 -1.58 -13.99
N GLY A 128 2.48 -2.62 -13.69
CA GLY A 128 1.91 -3.53 -14.69
C GLY A 128 0.92 -2.87 -15.66
N LEU A 129 0.55 -1.60 -15.42
CA LEU A 129 -0.29 -0.81 -16.34
C LEU A 129 0.52 -0.08 -17.43
N ILE A 130 1.85 -0.06 -17.32
CA ILE A 130 2.73 0.58 -18.30
C ILE A 130 2.73 -0.27 -19.58
N PRO A 131 2.33 0.28 -20.74
CA PRO A 131 2.12 -0.52 -21.95
C PRO A 131 3.41 -1.00 -22.63
N ASN A 132 4.57 -0.42 -22.26
CA ASN A 132 5.86 -0.75 -22.86
C ASN A 132 6.82 -1.32 -21.83
N THR A 133 7.28 -2.55 -22.06
CA THR A 133 8.23 -3.24 -21.17
C THR A 133 9.56 -2.51 -21.03
N ASP A 134 10.02 -1.80 -22.05
CA ASP A 134 11.26 -1.04 -22.01
C ASP A 134 11.15 0.15 -21.05
N GLU A 135 9.96 0.75 -20.93
CA GLU A 135 9.68 1.79 -19.94
C GLU A 135 9.66 1.24 -18.50
N ILE A 136 9.26 -0.03 -18.32
CA ILE A 136 9.26 -0.69 -17.01
C ILE A 136 10.68 -0.92 -16.50
N ILE A 137 11.61 -1.26 -17.37
CA ILE A 137 13.00 -1.60 -17.00
C ILE A 137 13.79 -0.34 -16.60
N HIS A 138 13.45 0.83 -17.15
CA HIS A 138 14.14 2.09 -16.90
C HIS A 138 13.50 2.96 -15.81
N ASN A 139 12.35 2.58 -15.25
CA ASN A 139 11.66 3.22 -14.15
C ASN A 139 11.78 2.43 -12.85
#